data_10f97956879b011c796b286c8fa01ae1
#
_entry.id   10f97956879b011c796b286c8fa01ae1
#
_cell.length_a   1.000
_cell.length_b   1.000
_cell.length_c   1.000
_cell.angle_alpha   90.00
_cell.angle_beta   90.00
_cell.angle_gamma   90.00
#
_symmetry.space_group_name_H-M   'P 1'
#
loop_
_entity.id
_entity.type
_entity.pdbx_description
1 polymer ?
#
loop_
_entity_poly.entity_id
_entity_poly.type
_entity_poly.pdbx_seq_one_letter_code
_entity_poly.pdbx_strand_id
1 'polypeptide(L)'
;VYSDGSDVFWTREQIQKLIKIFPEGQIVTVVDDKIVGCALSIIVDYDKVKNDHTYAQVTGKETFNTHNPKGNILYGIEVFIHPGYRGLRLARRMYEYRKELCETLNLKAIMFGGRIPNYYKYADQIRPKEYIDKVKQKEIFDPVLTFQLSNDFHVRKVMRNYLPNDEESKHYACLLQCDNIY
;
A
#
# COMPACT_ATOMS: atom_id res chain seq x y z
N VAL A 1 -6.93 13.93 4.17
CA VAL A 1 -6.96 12.60 4.77
C VAL A 1 -5.81 12.45 5.78
N TYR A 2 -4.72 13.14 5.57
CA TYR A 2 -3.62 13.28 6.50
C TYR A 2 -3.74 14.65 7.19
N SER A 3 -4.48 14.71 8.31
CA SER A 3 -4.82 15.97 8.99
C SER A 3 -3.80 16.43 10.03
N ASP A 4 -2.63 15.82 10.06
CA ASP A 4 -1.60 15.99 11.08
C ASP A 4 -0.29 16.63 10.61
N GLY A 5 -0.37 17.44 9.55
CA GLY A 5 0.75 18.29 9.13
C GLY A 5 1.86 17.62 8.31
N SER A 6 1.72 16.34 7.97
CA SER A 6 2.56 15.68 6.96
C SER A 6 1.89 15.77 5.59
N ASP A 7 1.80 17.00 5.08
CA ASP A 7 1.10 17.30 3.82
C ASP A 7 1.86 16.75 2.60
N VAL A 8 1.80 15.45 2.37
CA VAL A 8 2.08 14.90 1.06
C VAL A 8 0.75 14.77 0.33
N PHE A 9 0.27 15.86 -0.23
CA PHE A 9 -0.87 15.84 -1.13
C PHE A 9 -0.43 15.35 -2.50
N TRP A 10 -1.19 14.43 -3.07
CA TRP A 10 -1.05 14.09 -4.47
C TRP A 10 -1.31 15.30 -5.35
N THR A 11 -0.37 15.65 -6.21
CA THR A 11 -0.58 16.73 -7.17
C THR A 11 -1.43 16.26 -8.35
N ARG A 12 -2.06 17.22 -9.03
CA ARG A 12 -2.82 16.92 -10.23
C ARG A 12 -1.95 16.27 -11.31
N GLU A 13 -0.72 16.74 -11.46
CA GLU A 13 0.25 16.23 -12.44
C GLU A 13 0.60 14.77 -12.15
N GLN A 14 0.80 14.41 -10.89
CA GLN A 14 1.08 13.02 -10.48
C GLN A 14 -0.09 12.10 -10.84
N ILE A 15 -1.32 12.50 -10.52
CA ILE A 15 -2.53 11.72 -10.84
C ILE A 15 -2.73 11.61 -12.35
N GLN A 16 -2.58 12.71 -13.10
CA GLN A 16 -2.70 12.70 -14.57
C GLN A 16 -1.66 11.78 -15.20
N LYS A 17 -0.45 11.76 -14.68
CA LYS A 17 0.61 10.87 -15.17
C LYS A 17 0.27 9.40 -14.91
N LEU A 18 -0.19 9.05 -13.70
CA LEU A 18 -0.62 7.68 -13.38
C LEU A 18 -1.77 7.22 -14.29
N ILE A 19 -2.78 8.06 -14.49
CA ILE A 19 -3.90 7.75 -15.39
C ILE A 19 -3.40 7.55 -16.83
N LYS A 20 -2.42 8.34 -17.27
CA LYS A 20 -1.86 8.22 -18.63
C LYS A 20 -1.07 6.94 -18.85
N ILE A 21 -0.26 6.52 -17.86
CA ILE A 21 0.64 5.35 -18.02
C ILE A 21 -0.01 4.02 -17.69
N PHE A 22 -1.00 4.01 -16.78
CA PHE A 22 -1.68 2.79 -16.33
C PHE A 22 -3.08 3.12 -15.76
N PRO A 23 -4.06 3.48 -16.62
CA PRO A 23 -5.40 3.90 -16.18
C PRO A 23 -6.13 2.83 -15.37
N GLU A 24 -6.02 1.55 -15.74
CA GLU A 24 -6.69 0.44 -15.06
C GLU A 24 -6.23 0.24 -13.61
N GLY A 25 -5.02 0.65 -13.30
CA GLY A 25 -4.44 0.58 -11.96
C GLY A 25 -4.87 1.71 -11.03
N GLN A 26 -5.61 2.71 -11.53
CA GLN A 26 -6.06 3.87 -10.77
C GLN A 26 -7.54 3.75 -10.46
N ILE A 27 -7.84 3.25 -9.26
CA ILE A 27 -9.20 2.91 -8.82
C ILE A 27 -9.74 4.05 -7.97
N VAL A 28 -11.00 4.41 -8.19
CA VAL A 28 -11.75 5.33 -7.32
C VAL A 28 -13.00 4.66 -6.77
N THR A 29 -13.40 5.06 -5.58
CA THR A 29 -14.69 4.70 -5.00
C THR A 29 -15.59 5.92 -5.04
N VAL A 30 -16.79 5.76 -5.61
CA VAL A 30 -17.80 6.82 -5.73
C VAL A 30 -19.00 6.45 -4.86
N VAL A 31 -19.50 7.42 -4.09
CA VAL A 31 -20.71 7.32 -3.29
C VAL A 31 -21.49 8.63 -3.54
N ASP A 32 -22.77 8.54 -3.96
CA ASP A 32 -23.61 9.67 -4.27
C ASP A 32 -22.91 10.70 -5.19
N ASP A 33 -22.35 10.21 -6.30
CA ASP A 33 -21.61 10.98 -7.31
C ASP A 33 -20.34 11.70 -6.80
N LYS A 34 -19.86 11.35 -5.59
CA LYS A 34 -18.64 11.92 -5.02
C LYS A 34 -17.54 10.87 -4.93
N ILE A 35 -16.34 11.23 -5.36
CA ILE A 35 -15.14 10.40 -5.11
C ILE A 35 -14.80 10.48 -3.64
N VAL A 36 -14.89 9.35 -2.95
CA VAL A 36 -14.68 9.25 -1.49
C VAL A 36 -13.43 8.42 -1.13
N GLY A 37 -12.76 7.86 -2.10
CA GLY A 37 -11.52 7.12 -1.89
C GLY A 37 -10.83 6.77 -3.19
N CYS A 38 -9.56 6.41 -3.09
CA CYS A 38 -8.81 5.89 -4.22
C CYS A 38 -7.80 4.83 -3.81
N ALA A 39 -7.40 4.02 -4.79
CA ALA A 39 -6.28 3.11 -4.72
C ALA A 39 -5.43 3.27 -5.98
N LEU A 40 -4.16 3.59 -5.82
CA LEU A 40 -3.23 3.87 -6.89
C LEU A 40 -2.20 2.74 -7.00
N SER A 41 -1.86 2.35 -8.22
CA SER A 41 -0.94 1.25 -8.48
C SER A 41 -0.06 1.51 -9.70
N ILE A 42 1.06 0.82 -9.75
CA ILE A 42 1.94 0.71 -10.93
C ILE A 42 2.28 -0.77 -11.15
N ILE A 43 2.76 -1.11 -12.33
CA ILE A 43 3.34 -2.44 -12.58
C ILE A 43 4.86 -2.33 -12.52
N VAL A 44 5.50 -3.28 -11.83
CA VAL A 44 6.96 -3.35 -11.70
C VAL A 44 7.45 -4.80 -11.80
N ASP A 45 8.75 -4.98 -11.95
CA ASP A 45 9.36 -6.31 -11.93
C ASP A 45 9.53 -6.80 -10.48
N TYR A 46 9.24 -8.08 -10.24
CA TYR A 46 9.43 -8.73 -8.94
C TYR A 46 10.84 -8.53 -8.38
N ASP A 47 11.85 -8.65 -9.24
CA ASP A 47 13.27 -8.51 -8.83
C ASP A 47 13.62 -7.11 -8.30
N LYS A 48 12.83 -6.09 -8.64
CA LYS A 48 13.01 -4.72 -8.15
C LYS A 48 12.43 -4.51 -6.75
N VAL A 49 11.45 -5.32 -6.35
CA VAL A 49 10.67 -5.09 -5.11
C VAL A 49 10.72 -6.25 -4.12
N LYS A 50 11.29 -7.40 -4.46
CA LYS A 50 11.44 -8.55 -3.55
C LYS A 50 12.37 -8.29 -2.37
N ASN A 51 13.29 -7.35 -2.51
CA ASN A 51 14.25 -6.93 -1.48
C ASN A 51 13.84 -5.60 -0.85
N ASP A 52 14.64 -5.14 0.11
CA ASP A 52 14.45 -3.82 0.74
C ASP A 52 14.53 -2.72 -0.32
N HIS A 53 13.57 -1.85 -0.28
CA HIS A 53 13.49 -0.66 -1.12
C HIS A 53 12.71 0.42 -0.37
N THR A 54 12.85 1.66 -0.80
CA THR A 54 12.07 2.78 -0.27
C THR A 54 10.89 3.10 -1.20
N TYR A 55 9.91 3.82 -0.67
CA TYR A 55 8.80 4.35 -1.46
C TYR A 55 9.30 5.22 -2.63
N ALA A 56 10.30 6.07 -2.37
CA ALA A 56 10.91 6.90 -3.40
C ALA A 56 11.59 6.07 -4.50
N GLN A 57 12.22 4.95 -4.15
CA GLN A 57 12.85 4.07 -5.15
C GLN A 57 11.81 3.39 -6.03
N VAL A 58 10.77 2.80 -5.44
CA VAL A 58 9.76 2.07 -6.22
C VAL A 58 8.88 2.99 -7.06
N THR A 59 8.64 4.23 -6.63
CA THR A 59 7.86 5.23 -7.38
C THR A 59 8.70 6.10 -8.30
N GLY A 60 10.04 5.92 -8.30
CA GLY A 60 10.96 6.80 -9.04
C GLY A 60 10.88 8.24 -8.55
N LYS A 61 10.84 8.44 -7.22
CA LYS A 61 10.60 9.75 -6.58
C LYS A 61 9.31 10.41 -7.10
N GLU A 62 8.25 9.60 -7.17
CA GLU A 62 6.91 10.01 -7.62
C GLU A 62 6.84 10.51 -9.07
N THR A 63 7.88 10.20 -9.86
CA THR A 63 7.84 10.40 -11.31
C THR A 63 7.18 9.22 -12.04
N PHE A 64 7.01 8.07 -11.35
CA PHE A 64 6.45 6.81 -11.87
C PHE A 64 7.15 6.27 -13.13
N ASN A 65 8.38 6.69 -13.37
CA ASN A 65 9.22 6.19 -14.46
C ASN A 65 9.70 4.74 -14.25
N THR A 66 9.44 4.21 -13.05
CA THR A 66 9.66 2.80 -12.67
C THR A 66 8.54 1.89 -13.15
N HIS A 67 7.39 2.45 -13.61
CA HIS A 67 6.31 1.66 -14.19
C HIS A 67 6.82 0.89 -15.42
N ASN A 68 6.62 -0.43 -15.39
CA ASN A 68 6.98 -1.32 -16.50
C ASN A 68 5.74 -2.14 -16.89
N PRO A 69 5.09 -1.83 -18.02
CA PRO A 69 3.89 -2.56 -18.47
C PRO A 69 4.16 -4.04 -18.78
N LYS A 70 5.44 -4.44 -18.91
CA LYS A 70 5.86 -5.85 -19.06
C LYS A 70 6.31 -6.48 -17.74
N GLY A 71 6.22 -5.76 -16.62
CA GLY A 71 6.50 -6.28 -15.29
C GLY A 71 5.49 -7.32 -14.86
N ASN A 72 5.74 -7.93 -13.74
CA ASN A 72 4.94 -9.06 -13.26
C ASN A 72 4.35 -8.86 -11.85
N ILE A 73 4.46 -7.66 -11.28
CA ILE A 73 3.91 -7.30 -9.98
C ILE A 73 3.01 -6.07 -10.09
N LEU A 74 1.78 -6.18 -9.57
CA LEU A 74 0.94 -5.02 -9.30
C LEU A 74 1.40 -4.40 -7.98
N TYR A 75 2.09 -3.26 -8.06
CA TYR A 75 2.58 -2.59 -6.85
C TYR A 75 1.63 -1.48 -6.41
N GLY A 76 1.03 -1.64 -5.23
CA GLY A 76 0.17 -0.65 -4.62
C GLY A 76 0.98 0.51 -4.03
N ILE A 77 0.68 1.73 -4.44
CA ILE A 77 1.37 2.94 -3.98
C ILE A 77 0.51 3.79 -3.05
N GLU A 78 -0.81 3.65 -3.12
CA GLU A 78 -1.73 4.35 -2.21
C GLU A 78 -3.05 3.59 -2.07
N VAL A 79 -3.66 3.67 -0.91
CA VAL A 79 -5.08 3.37 -0.65
C VAL A 79 -5.57 4.29 0.44
N PHE A 80 -6.58 5.10 0.16
CA PHE A 80 -7.25 5.85 1.20
C PHE A 80 -8.77 5.92 1.00
N ILE A 81 -9.49 6.11 2.10
CA ILE A 81 -10.92 6.40 2.16
C ILE A 81 -11.10 7.66 2.98
N HIS A 82 -11.92 8.57 2.49
CA HIS A 82 -12.31 9.78 3.23
C HIS A 82 -12.89 9.39 4.61
N PRO A 83 -12.46 10.04 5.70
CA PRO A 83 -12.85 9.64 7.07
C PRO A 83 -14.36 9.45 7.27
N GLY A 84 -15.19 10.33 6.69
CA GLY A 84 -16.65 10.24 6.79
C GLY A 84 -17.30 9.04 6.10
N TYR A 85 -16.53 8.26 5.33
CA TYR A 85 -17.01 7.07 4.61
C TYR A 85 -16.30 5.79 5.05
N ARG A 86 -15.54 5.85 6.15
CA ARG A 86 -14.92 4.67 6.75
C ARG A 86 -15.99 3.77 7.38
N GLY A 87 -15.68 2.49 7.55
CA GLY A 87 -16.64 1.50 8.07
C GLY A 87 -17.57 0.87 7.02
N LEU A 88 -17.66 1.42 5.81
CA LEU A 88 -18.47 0.92 4.70
C LEU A 88 -17.80 -0.20 3.86
N ARG A 89 -16.68 -0.74 4.33
CA ARG A 89 -15.88 -1.77 3.64
C ARG A 89 -15.36 -1.35 2.25
N LEU A 90 -15.30 -0.05 1.95
CA LEU A 90 -14.88 0.46 0.64
C LEU A 90 -13.44 0.10 0.30
N ALA A 91 -12.51 0.21 1.26
CA ALA A 91 -11.12 -0.19 1.05
C ALA A 91 -10.99 -1.69 0.73
N ARG A 92 -11.81 -2.56 1.36
CA ARG A 92 -11.84 -3.98 1.03
C ARG A 92 -12.24 -4.23 -0.43
N ARG A 93 -13.27 -3.53 -0.92
CA ARG A 93 -13.68 -3.61 -2.33
C ARG A 93 -12.58 -3.17 -3.29
N MET A 94 -11.79 -2.15 -2.93
CA MET A 94 -10.62 -1.75 -3.72
C MET A 94 -9.54 -2.84 -3.77
N TYR A 95 -9.31 -3.56 -2.67
CA TYR A 95 -8.40 -4.70 -2.67
C TYR A 95 -8.94 -5.88 -3.50
N GLU A 96 -10.25 -6.16 -3.43
CA GLU A 96 -10.88 -7.16 -4.28
C GLU A 96 -10.70 -6.81 -5.77
N TYR A 97 -10.96 -5.56 -6.16
CA TYR A 97 -10.73 -5.11 -7.53
C TYR A 97 -9.26 -5.21 -7.96
N ARG A 98 -8.31 -4.89 -7.07
CA ARG A 98 -6.88 -5.09 -7.36
C ARG A 98 -6.53 -6.56 -7.62
N LYS A 99 -7.17 -7.49 -6.89
CA LYS A 99 -6.99 -8.93 -7.12
C LYS A 99 -7.51 -9.32 -8.50
N GLU A 100 -8.72 -8.92 -8.84
CA GLU A 100 -9.31 -9.14 -10.18
C GLU A 100 -8.44 -8.54 -11.29
N LEU A 101 -7.91 -7.34 -11.09
CA LEU A 101 -6.99 -6.71 -12.04
C LEU A 101 -5.68 -7.51 -12.18
N CYS A 102 -5.12 -7.98 -11.07
CA CYS A 102 -3.91 -8.81 -11.05
C CYS A 102 -4.11 -10.11 -11.83
N GLU A 103 -5.26 -10.76 -11.67
CA GLU A 103 -5.67 -11.96 -12.44
C GLU A 103 -5.84 -11.63 -13.91
N THR A 104 -6.61 -10.60 -14.25
CA THR A 104 -6.90 -10.18 -15.63
C THR A 104 -5.62 -9.87 -16.41
N LEU A 105 -4.64 -9.24 -15.77
CA LEU A 105 -3.35 -8.91 -16.37
C LEU A 105 -2.32 -10.04 -16.25
N ASN A 106 -2.70 -11.18 -15.69
CA ASN A 106 -1.83 -12.34 -15.48
C ASN A 106 -0.53 -11.96 -14.75
N LEU A 107 -0.63 -11.08 -13.75
CA LEU A 107 0.51 -10.69 -12.92
C LEU A 107 0.73 -11.74 -11.82
N LYS A 108 1.97 -11.88 -11.36
CA LYS A 108 2.36 -12.88 -10.37
C LYS A 108 1.76 -12.63 -8.98
N ALA A 109 1.70 -11.39 -8.58
CA ALA A 109 1.23 -11.01 -7.25
C ALA A 109 0.92 -9.51 -7.15
N ILE A 110 0.21 -9.15 -6.10
CA ILE A 110 0.10 -7.77 -5.62
C ILE A 110 1.12 -7.60 -4.49
N MET A 111 1.90 -6.53 -4.52
CA MET A 111 2.84 -6.18 -3.45
C MET A 111 2.74 -4.71 -3.08
N PHE A 112 3.09 -4.37 -1.86
CA PHE A 112 3.23 -2.98 -1.40
C PHE A 112 3.95 -2.91 -0.04
N GLY A 113 4.43 -1.71 0.31
CA GLY A 113 4.90 -1.40 1.66
C GLY A 113 3.74 -0.92 2.53
N GLY A 114 3.38 -1.70 3.54
CA GLY A 114 2.35 -1.36 4.52
C GLY A 114 2.95 -0.68 5.74
N ARG A 115 2.38 0.46 6.14
CA ARG A 115 2.73 1.15 7.39
C ARG A 115 2.33 0.32 8.61
N ILE A 116 2.98 0.61 9.74
CA ILE A 116 2.66 0.04 11.06
C ILE A 116 2.46 1.17 12.08
N PRO A 117 1.42 2.02 11.92
CA PRO A 117 1.32 3.30 12.60
C PRO A 117 1.20 3.22 14.13
N ASN A 118 0.81 2.10 14.71
CA ASN A 118 0.81 1.93 16.15
C ASN A 118 2.17 1.49 16.73
N TYR A 119 3.18 1.23 15.90
CA TYR A 119 4.46 0.73 16.37
C TYR A 119 5.18 1.72 17.32
N TYR A 120 5.01 3.04 17.15
CA TYR A 120 5.61 4.02 18.06
C TYR A 120 5.28 3.79 19.54
N LYS A 121 4.13 3.18 19.85
CA LYS A 121 3.69 2.85 21.24
C LYS A 121 4.52 1.73 21.88
N TYR A 122 5.20 0.95 21.06
CA TYR A 122 5.90 -0.27 21.46
C TYR A 122 7.39 -0.24 21.15
N ALA A 123 7.85 0.77 20.43
CA ALA A 123 9.21 0.83 19.87
C ALA A 123 10.33 0.77 20.92
N ASP A 124 10.06 1.28 22.14
CA ASP A 124 11.01 1.22 23.26
C ASP A 124 11.04 -0.15 23.96
N GLN A 125 10.10 -1.04 23.67
CA GLN A 125 9.92 -2.33 24.37
C GLN A 125 10.26 -3.52 23.47
N ILE A 126 9.83 -3.48 22.20
CA ILE A 126 9.97 -4.60 21.27
C ILE A 126 10.47 -4.13 19.90
N ARG A 127 11.15 -5.03 19.19
CA ARG A 127 11.65 -4.77 17.83
C ARG A 127 10.51 -4.82 16.80
N PRO A 128 10.66 -4.17 15.62
CA PRO A 128 9.62 -4.15 14.60
C PRO A 128 9.13 -5.54 14.18
N LYS A 129 10.04 -6.50 14.06
CA LYS A 129 9.69 -7.88 13.71
C LYS A 129 8.78 -8.52 14.77
N GLU A 130 9.12 -8.37 16.04
CA GLU A 130 8.33 -8.91 17.14
C GLU A 130 6.94 -8.25 17.20
N TYR A 131 6.88 -6.91 17.01
CA TYR A 131 5.63 -6.19 16.89
C TYR A 131 4.72 -6.78 15.79
N ILE A 132 5.27 -6.98 14.61
CA ILE A 132 4.54 -7.55 13.47
C ILE A 132 4.05 -8.96 13.77
N ASP A 133 4.89 -9.80 14.40
CA ASP A 133 4.50 -11.16 14.78
C ASP A 133 3.36 -11.15 15.81
N LYS A 134 3.36 -10.23 16.77
CA LYS A 134 2.27 -10.04 17.72
C LYS A 134 0.98 -9.54 17.06
N VAL A 135 1.06 -8.68 16.04
CA VAL A 135 -0.13 -8.28 15.26
C VAL A 135 -0.68 -9.48 14.47
N LYS A 136 0.18 -10.30 13.86
CA LYS A 136 -0.24 -11.54 13.17
C LYS A 136 -0.92 -12.53 14.12
N GLN A 137 -0.45 -12.62 15.36
CA GLN A 137 -1.00 -13.48 16.41
C GLN A 137 -2.26 -12.88 17.06
N LYS A 138 -2.67 -11.65 16.67
CA LYS A 138 -3.79 -10.89 17.24
C LYS A 138 -3.60 -10.48 18.70
N GLU A 139 -2.38 -10.46 19.19
CA GLU A 139 -2.02 -9.95 20.51
C GLU A 139 -1.98 -8.41 20.54
N ILE A 140 -1.63 -7.80 19.43
CA ILE A 140 -1.62 -6.34 19.23
C ILE A 140 -2.52 -6.00 18.04
N PHE A 141 -3.29 -4.93 18.17
CA PHE A 141 -4.04 -4.36 17.06
C PHE A 141 -3.26 -3.20 16.42
N ASP A 142 -3.01 -3.31 15.11
CA ASP A 142 -2.53 -2.21 14.27
C ASP A 142 -3.57 -1.91 13.19
N PRO A 143 -4.05 -0.65 13.08
CA PRO A 143 -5.17 -0.34 12.19
C PRO A 143 -4.89 -0.60 10.71
N VAL A 144 -3.64 -0.48 10.30
CA VAL A 144 -3.23 -0.70 8.90
C VAL A 144 -2.85 -2.15 8.68
N LEU A 145 -1.90 -2.69 9.44
CA LEU A 145 -1.41 -4.06 9.23
C LEU A 145 -2.52 -5.09 9.49
N THR A 146 -3.32 -4.94 10.55
CA THR A 146 -4.44 -5.85 10.83
C THR A 146 -5.44 -5.88 9.68
N PHE A 147 -5.76 -4.72 9.10
CA PHE A 147 -6.64 -4.64 7.94
C PHE A 147 -6.04 -5.33 6.71
N GLN A 148 -4.76 -5.12 6.43
CA GLN A 148 -4.08 -5.73 5.29
C GLN A 148 -4.01 -7.26 5.43
N LEU A 149 -3.68 -7.78 6.61
CA LEU A 149 -3.70 -9.22 6.89
C LEU A 149 -5.11 -9.83 6.71
N SER A 150 -6.17 -9.09 7.07
CA SER A 150 -7.56 -9.55 6.92
C SER A 150 -8.05 -9.55 5.46
N ASN A 151 -7.25 -9.05 4.52
CA ASN A 151 -7.51 -9.05 3.08
C ASN A 151 -6.55 -9.97 2.31
N ASP A 152 -6.09 -11.06 2.94
CA ASP A 152 -5.26 -12.14 2.38
C ASP A 152 -3.84 -11.71 2.00
N PHE A 153 -3.37 -10.57 2.50
CA PHE A 153 -1.96 -10.20 2.38
C PHE A 153 -1.15 -10.85 3.50
N HIS A 154 0.05 -11.27 3.16
CA HIS A 154 1.00 -11.82 4.12
C HIS A 154 2.30 -11.02 4.12
N VAL A 155 2.92 -10.92 5.30
CA VAL A 155 4.19 -10.21 5.46
C VAL A 155 5.34 -11.05 4.92
N ARG A 156 6.09 -10.48 3.96
CA ARG A 156 7.30 -11.08 3.41
C ARG A 156 8.53 -10.72 4.23
N LYS A 157 8.64 -9.45 4.60
CA LYS A 157 9.76 -8.94 5.39
C LYS A 157 9.45 -7.58 6.02
N VAL A 158 10.28 -7.16 6.95
CA VAL A 158 10.33 -5.80 7.48
C VAL A 158 11.23 -4.96 6.60
N MET A 159 10.78 -3.79 6.20
CA MET A 159 11.55 -2.80 5.46
C MET A 159 11.94 -1.63 6.36
N ARG A 160 13.15 -1.11 6.17
CA ARG A 160 13.66 0.07 6.88
C ARG A 160 13.60 1.29 5.98
N ASN A 161 13.29 2.44 6.57
CA ASN A 161 13.27 3.74 5.87
C ASN A 161 12.39 3.73 4.61
N TYR A 162 11.32 2.93 4.62
CA TYR A 162 10.40 2.86 3.49
C TYR A 162 9.74 4.22 3.23
N LEU A 163 9.24 4.85 4.29
CA LEU A 163 8.77 6.24 4.31
C LEU A 163 9.58 6.99 5.37
N PRO A 164 10.56 7.82 4.99
CA PRO A 164 11.48 8.43 5.93
C PRO A 164 10.84 9.44 6.91
N ASN A 165 9.65 9.95 6.59
CA ASN A 165 8.91 10.88 7.46
C ASN A 165 7.80 10.19 8.27
N ASP A 166 7.72 8.86 8.27
CA ASP A 166 6.70 8.11 9.01
C ASP A 166 7.15 7.81 10.45
N GLU A 167 7.03 8.81 11.32
CA GLU A 167 7.39 8.72 12.74
C GLU A 167 6.51 7.72 13.51
N GLU A 168 5.25 7.56 13.13
CA GLU A 168 4.33 6.62 13.78
C GLU A 168 4.78 5.17 13.60
N SER A 169 5.32 4.84 12.41
CA SER A 169 5.89 3.52 12.13
C SER A 169 7.38 3.44 12.46
N LYS A 170 7.98 4.49 13.05
CA LYS A 170 9.43 4.61 13.29
C LYS A 170 10.24 4.30 12.03
N HIS A 171 9.76 4.79 10.87
CA HIS A 171 10.34 4.60 9.53
C HIS A 171 10.34 3.15 9.02
N TYR A 172 9.67 2.21 9.73
CA TYR A 172 9.53 0.83 9.29
C TYR A 172 8.24 0.61 8.51
N ALA A 173 8.26 -0.39 7.64
CA ALA A 173 7.08 -0.89 6.95
C ALA A 173 7.14 -2.42 6.81
N CYS A 174 6.00 -3.02 6.48
CA CYS A 174 5.93 -4.41 6.06
C CYS A 174 5.92 -4.48 4.54
N LEU A 175 6.80 -5.26 3.92
CA LEU A 175 6.58 -5.71 2.57
C LEU A 175 5.49 -6.77 2.59
N LEU A 176 4.35 -6.44 2.02
CA LEU A 176 3.17 -7.29 1.95
C LEU A 176 3.00 -7.84 0.54
N GLN A 177 2.49 -9.06 0.46
CA GLN A 177 2.24 -9.76 -0.80
C GLN A 177 0.94 -10.56 -0.71
N CYS A 178 0.17 -10.54 -1.81
CA CYS A 178 -0.91 -11.46 -2.10
C CYS A 178 -0.61 -12.11 -3.45
N ASP A 179 -0.41 -13.42 -3.46
CA ASP A 179 -0.09 -14.16 -4.68
C ASP A 179 -1.32 -14.28 -5.57
N ASN A 180 -1.12 -14.19 -6.88
CA ASN A 180 -2.11 -14.60 -7.85
C ASN A 180 -2.06 -16.13 -7.96
N ILE A 181 -3.16 -16.79 -7.63
CA ILE A 181 -3.27 -18.25 -7.61
C ILE A 181 -4.00 -18.82 -8.82
N TYR A 182 -4.36 -17.97 -9.79
CA TYR A 182 -5.09 -18.34 -11.02
C TYR A 182 -4.20 -18.23 -12.25
#